data_d9fbaf64316f16197ffa3a20b8e31ca6
#
_entry.id   d9fbaf64316f16197ffa3a20b8e31ca6
#
_cell.length_a   1.000
_cell.length_b   1.000
_cell.length_c   1.000
_cell.angle_alpha   90.00
_cell.angle_beta   90.00
_cell.angle_gamma   90.00
#
_symmetry.space_group_name_H-M   'P 1'
#
loop_
_entity.id
_entity.type
_entity.pdbx_description
1 polymer ?
#
loop_
_entity_poly.entity_id
_entity_poly.type
_entity_poly.pdbx_seq_one_letter_code
_entity_poly.pdbx_strand_id
1 'polypeptide(L)'
;MNKQYSSFTPVSSVLPADGKSTQVLTLMLRDENNQVVDIDVKNISLKNNPLKTATISALTRKSAGVYTVTVKAGTDVENVTLTPTVNGITLSSAGVTINSTTPDATQSVFTASPDIIVADNTTTSTLMLVLKDAQGNILTGLKDSLTFSVKDSSGKVPASGVITESTITESSTRGTYTATMKGTKADKYTVVPKYAGSALGNLGATVTLTATSPDEKTSTIKTDKTSYVSGSDMVVTVMLKDTNNNPEAGDVDLLTTTTVKVPNATLKPGSNWKDNGDGTYTATYTALKVSTRNQAILKLGGWGSNSASEKYDITAAPEINGITVNGHTFAKDSGFPTTGFTGATFTLKLTTGSLSDYTWMSDVNWVSVTDGTVKFTGTGSGDKVTITGTPANGQGDKITYNFTLNSWFVSNGVDDSFSQAESYCASQSGYSQPTVSHLTNDSWRDNSGSHTQTRGTGSLWGEWGDMNNYSGSSFTSEDGAYWSGELRSTGIHYYPNLQTGENKGNAPDVAAAAVCRRPL
;
A
#
# COMPACT_ATOMS: atom_id res chain seq x y z
N MET A 1 65.90 -60.15 -33.82
CA MET A 1 64.89 -59.49 -32.98
C MET A 1 63.69 -60.43 -32.81
N ASN A 2 63.22 -60.62 -31.59
CA ASN A 2 62.10 -61.51 -31.27
C ASN A 2 60.93 -60.70 -30.73
N LYS A 3 59.75 -60.93 -31.28
CA LYS A 3 58.51 -60.19 -30.95
C LYS A 3 58.06 -60.39 -29.48
N GLN A 4 58.37 -61.63 -28.92
CA GLN A 4 57.92 -62.01 -27.60
C GLN A 4 58.73 -61.34 -26.50
N TYR A 5 60.01 -61.07 -26.74
CA TYR A 5 60.95 -60.48 -25.78
C TYR A 5 61.17 -58.98 -25.98
N SER A 6 60.73 -58.42 -27.11
CA SER A 6 60.71 -56.97 -27.37
C SER A 6 59.46 -56.31 -26.83
N SER A 7 59.59 -55.11 -26.31
CA SER A 7 58.45 -54.37 -25.72
C SER A 7 58.37 -52.96 -26.23
N PHE A 8 57.14 -52.46 -26.27
CA PHE A 8 56.82 -51.03 -26.55
C PHE A 8 55.89 -50.53 -25.46
N THR A 9 56.44 -49.73 -24.53
CA THR A 9 55.82 -49.39 -23.24
C THR A 9 55.86 -47.89 -22.94
N PRO A 10 54.86 -47.37 -22.17
CA PRO A 10 53.70 -48.13 -21.66
C PRO A 10 52.74 -48.54 -22.81
N VAL A 11 52.09 -49.67 -22.63
CA VAL A 11 51.17 -50.24 -23.62
C VAL A 11 49.89 -49.32 -23.76
N SER A 12 49.54 -48.68 -22.65
CA SER A 12 48.47 -47.66 -22.64
C SER A 12 48.79 -46.56 -21.66
N SER A 13 48.36 -45.34 -21.99
CA SER A 13 48.49 -44.16 -21.13
C SER A 13 47.41 -43.16 -21.47
N VAL A 14 47.20 -42.19 -20.56
CA VAL A 14 46.21 -41.14 -20.70
C VAL A 14 46.88 -39.79 -20.53
N LEU A 15 46.55 -38.84 -21.38
CA LEU A 15 46.97 -37.45 -21.32
C LEU A 15 45.75 -36.52 -21.34
N PRO A 16 45.82 -35.34 -20.70
CA PRO A 16 44.79 -34.31 -20.90
C PRO A 16 44.94 -33.65 -22.29
N ALA A 17 43.83 -33.22 -22.90
CA ALA A 17 43.81 -32.49 -24.16
C ALA A 17 44.16 -31.00 -23.95
N ASP A 18 45.37 -30.74 -23.42
CA ASP A 18 45.80 -29.40 -22.99
C ASP A 18 46.84 -28.75 -23.95
N GLY A 19 47.17 -29.43 -25.04
CA GLY A 19 48.18 -28.98 -26.02
C GLY A 19 49.61 -28.96 -25.53
N LYS A 20 49.88 -29.51 -24.30
CA LYS A 20 51.19 -29.39 -23.64
C LYS A 20 51.71 -30.71 -23.10
N SER A 21 50.87 -31.52 -22.51
CA SER A 21 51.25 -32.79 -21.85
C SER A 21 51.86 -33.75 -22.82
N THR A 22 52.82 -34.54 -22.35
CA THR A 22 53.58 -35.48 -23.17
C THR A 22 53.68 -36.86 -22.52
N GLN A 23 53.70 -37.88 -23.36
CA GLN A 23 53.97 -39.25 -22.97
C GLN A 23 55.13 -39.77 -23.79
N VAL A 24 56.19 -40.24 -23.11
CA VAL A 24 57.29 -40.94 -23.75
C VAL A 24 56.93 -42.42 -23.84
N LEU A 25 57.05 -43.00 -25.03
CA LEU A 25 56.95 -44.44 -25.28
C LEU A 25 58.31 -44.96 -25.58
N THR A 26 58.67 -46.06 -24.93
CA THR A 26 59.99 -46.71 -25.02
C THR A 26 59.88 -48.06 -25.74
N LEU A 27 60.65 -48.21 -26.82
CA LEU A 27 60.76 -49.44 -27.56
C LEU A 27 62.10 -50.13 -27.15
N MET A 28 62.00 -51.35 -26.63
CA MET A 28 63.14 -52.17 -26.28
C MET A 28 63.16 -53.37 -27.20
N LEU A 29 64.28 -53.54 -27.91
CA LEU A 29 64.48 -54.66 -28.86
C LEU A 29 65.36 -55.74 -28.27
N ARG A 30 64.90 -57.02 -28.36
CA ARG A 30 65.56 -58.17 -27.88
C ARG A 30 65.46 -59.33 -28.89
N ASP A 31 66.46 -60.26 -28.84
CA ASP A 31 66.46 -61.45 -29.67
C ASP A 31 65.74 -62.66 -28.95
N GLU A 32 65.84 -63.87 -29.53
CA GLU A 32 65.21 -65.09 -28.99
C GLU A 32 65.87 -65.56 -27.67
N ASN A 33 67.08 -65.11 -27.39
CA ASN A 33 67.78 -65.39 -26.15
C ASN A 33 67.64 -64.24 -25.12
N ASN A 34 66.69 -63.30 -25.35
CA ASN A 34 66.47 -62.11 -24.51
C ASN A 34 67.70 -61.16 -24.44
N GLN A 35 68.62 -61.25 -25.42
CA GLN A 35 69.73 -60.31 -25.53
C GLN A 35 69.32 -59.05 -26.24
N VAL A 36 69.96 -57.91 -25.91
CA VAL A 36 69.70 -56.60 -26.52
C VAL A 36 70.03 -56.62 -28.03
N VAL A 37 69.13 -56.18 -28.86
CA VAL A 37 69.34 -56.02 -30.30
C VAL A 37 69.34 -54.55 -30.68
N ASP A 38 70.48 -54.06 -31.13
CA ASP A 38 70.66 -52.69 -31.54
C ASP A 38 70.43 -52.56 -33.07
N ILE A 39 69.50 -51.75 -33.48
CA ILE A 39 69.07 -51.55 -34.86
C ILE A 39 69.16 -50.04 -35.21
N ASP A 40 69.68 -49.76 -36.39
CA ASP A 40 69.67 -48.37 -36.88
C ASP A 40 68.22 -47.87 -36.98
N VAL A 41 68.00 -46.67 -36.48
CA VAL A 41 66.61 -46.02 -36.45
C VAL A 41 65.99 -46.03 -37.82
N LYS A 42 66.75 -45.91 -38.89
CA LYS A 42 66.21 -45.92 -40.29
C LYS A 42 65.55 -47.25 -40.69
N ASN A 43 65.85 -48.33 -39.97
CA ASN A 43 65.27 -49.69 -40.17
C ASN A 43 64.09 -49.96 -39.22
N ILE A 44 63.64 -48.95 -38.47
CA ILE A 44 62.51 -49.02 -37.59
C ILE A 44 61.42 -48.03 -38.16
N SER A 45 60.34 -48.57 -38.61
CA SER A 45 59.20 -47.74 -38.97
C SER A 45 58.17 -47.67 -37.87
N LEU A 46 57.55 -46.50 -37.66
CA LEU A 46 56.56 -46.29 -36.67
C LEU A 46 55.28 -45.83 -37.39
N LYS A 47 54.24 -46.66 -37.39
CA LYS A 47 52.97 -46.36 -37.97
C LYS A 47 52.01 -45.82 -36.90
N ASN A 48 51.33 -44.73 -37.18
CA ASN A 48 50.27 -44.22 -36.35
C ASN A 48 48.94 -44.19 -37.11
N ASN A 49 47.84 -44.18 -36.37
CA ASN A 49 46.53 -43.85 -36.90
C ASN A 49 46.48 -42.36 -37.27
N PRO A 50 45.49 -41.91 -38.08
CA PRO A 50 45.28 -40.49 -38.36
C PRO A 50 45.12 -39.69 -37.06
N LEU A 51 45.90 -38.61 -36.93
CA LEU A 51 45.88 -37.70 -35.80
C LEU A 51 44.96 -36.50 -36.11
N LYS A 52 44.36 -35.95 -35.04
CA LYS A 52 43.63 -34.68 -35.15
C LYS A 52 44.57 -33.52 -34.83
N THR A 53 44.97 -33.36 -33.58
CA THR A 53 45.81 -32.26 -33.11
C THR A 53 47.05 -32.71 -32.35
N ALA A 54 47.11 -33.99 -31.94
CA ALA A 54 48.30 -34.57 -31.31
C ALA A 54 49.47 -34.59 -32.26
N THR A 55 50.66 -34.54 -31.72
CA THR A 55 51.89 -34.65 -32.48
C THR A 55 52.81 -35.76 -31.91
N ILE A 56 53.58 -36.35 -32.81
CA ILE A 56 54.53 -37.43 -32.50
C ILE A 56 55.92 -36.98 -32.88
N SER A 57 56.86 -37.11 -31.96
CA SER A 57 58.28 -36.82 -32.27
C SER A 57 58.87 -37.88 -33.19
N ALA A 58 60.02 -37.56 -33.78
CA ALA A 58 60.85 -38.60 -34.42
C ALA A 58 61.25 -39.65 -33.40
N LEU A 59 61.37 -40.91 -33.84
CA LEU A 59 62.00 -42.00 -33.02
C LEU A 59 63.48 -41.72 -32.82
N THR A 60 63.96 -41.76 -31.57
CA THR A 60 65.34 -41.50 -31.24
C THR A 60 65.99 -42.69 -30.47
N ARG A 61 67.16 -43.05 -30.83
CA ARG A 61 67.97 -44.09 -30.11
C ARG A 61 68.52 -43.47 -28.82
N LYS A 62 68.27 -44.07 -27.66
CA LYS A 62 68.76 -43.65 -26.35
C LYS A 62 69.99 -44.42 -25.91
N SER A 63 69.98 -45.72 -26.17
CA SER A 63 71.08 -46.64 -25.90
C SER A 63 70.95 -47.85 -26.81
N ALA A 64 71.89 -48.85 -26.71
CA ALA A 64 71.79 -50.07 -27.48
C ALA A 64 70.44 -50.75 -27.24
N GLY A 65 69.67 -50.95 -28.35
CA GLY A 65 68.37 -51.61 -28.35
C GLY A 65 67.22 -50.85 -27.67
N VAL A 66 67.48 -49.60 -27.28
CA VAL A 66 66.45 -48.74 -26.60
C VAL A 66 66.19 -47.50 -27.41
N TYR A 67 64.91 -47.32 -27.79
CA TYR A 67 64.45 -46.20 -28.60
C TYR A 67 63.26 -45.52 -27.92
N THR A 68 63.13 -44.23 -28.10
CA THR A 68 62.02 -43.44 -27.53
C THR A 68 61.36 -42.63 -28.58
N VAL A 69 60.04 -42.48 -28.41
CA VAL A 69 59.17 -41.55 -29.17
C VAL A 69 58.30 -40.83 -28.17
N THR A 70 58.03 -39.56 -28.41
CA THR A 70 57.15 -38.75 -27.53
C THR A 70 55.87 -38.43 -28.24
N VAL A 71 54.76 -38.76 -27.65
CA VAL A 71 53.44 -38.27 -28.04
C VAL A 71 53.14 -37.02 -27.22
N LYS A 72 52.87 -35.89 -27.86
CA LYS A 72 52.41 -34.67 -27.22
C LYS A 72 50.91 -34.53 -27.47
N ALA A 73 50.15 -34.31 -26.44
CA ALA A 73 48.73 -34.05 -26.53
C ALA A 73 48.45 -32.79 -27.33
N GLY A 74 47.47 -32.89 -28.22
CA GLY A 74 46.80 -31.74 -28.83
C GLY A 74 45.69 -31.18 -27.98
N THR A 75 44.84 -30.36 -28.58
CA THR A 75 43.69 -29.75 -27.93
C THR A 75 42.38 -30.55 -28.13
N ASP A 76 42.42 -31.57 -28.98
CA ASP A 76 41.24 -32.41 -29.26
C ASP A 76 41.31 -33.75 -28.50
N VAL A 77 40.17 -34.27 -28.16
CA VAL A 77 40.05 -35.65 -27.67
C VAL A 77 40.29 -36.63 -28.80
N GLU A 78 41.29 -37.46 -28.64
CA GLU A 78 41.64 -38.47 -29.62
C GLU A 78 42.38 -39.67 -29.00
N ASN A 79 42.44 -40.79 -29.72
CA ASN A 79 43.27 -41.93 -29.38
C ASN A 79 44.41 -42.00 -30.39
N VAL A 80 45.62 -41.95 -29.87
CA VAL A 80 46.85 -42.13 -30.64
C VAL A 80 47.33 -43.58 -30.49
N THR A 81 47.44 -44.32 -31.55
CA THR A 81 47.96 -45.67 -31.56
C THR A 81 49.26 -45.69 -32.41
N LEU A 82 50.29 -46.16 -31.80
CA LEU A 82 51.60 -46.29 -32.44
C LEU A 82 51.97 -47.76 -32.54
N THR A 83 52.40 -48.17 -33.74
CA THR A 83 52.77 -49.57 -34.05
C THR A 83 54.15 -49.61 -34.66
N PRO A 84 55.19 -50.11 -33.93
CA PRO A 84 56.52 -50.24 -34.46
C PRO A 84 56.65 -51.47 -35.35
N THR A 85 57.37 -51.30 -36.47
CA THR A 85 57.79 -52.42 -37.36
C THR A 85 59.31 -52.35 -37.56
N VAL A 86 60.03 -53.43 -37.24
CA VAL A 86 61.49 -53.54 -37.29
C VAL A 86 61.86 -54.63 -38.25
N ASN A 87 62.61 -54.28 -39.31
CA ASN A 87 63.01 -55.22 -40.37
C ASN A 87 61.82 -56.10 -40.89
N GLY A 88 60.63 -55.46 -41.08
CA GLY A 88 59.41 -56.11 -41.56
C GLY A 88 58.63 -56.91 -40.46
N ILE A 89 59.09 -56.99 -39.25
CA ILE A 89 58.39 -57.65 -38.13
C ILE A 89 57.61 -56.58 -37.34
N THR A 90 56.24 -56.68 -37.33
CA THR A 90 55.37 -55.78 -36.56
C THR A 90 55.29 -56.24 -35.12
N LEU A 91 55.57 -55.29 -34.19
CA LEU A 91 55.44 -55.46 -32.77
C LEU A 91 54.07 -55.03 -32.22
N SER A 92 53.92 -55.25 -30.91
CA SER A 92 52.68 -54.80 -30.22
C SER A 92 52.58 -53.25 -30.22
N SER A 93 51.38 -52.76 -30.47
CA SER A 93 51.08 -51.34 -30.47
C SER A 93 51.05 -50.79 -29.03
N ALA A 94 51.30 -49.50 -28.88
CA ALA A 94 51.00 -48.72 -27.67
C ALA A 94 49.99 -47.64 -27.98
N GLY A 95 49.11 -47.42 -27.03
CA GLY A 95 48.01 -46.43 -27.14
C GLY A 95 48.18 -45.26 -26.16
N VAL A 96 47.91 -44.07 -26.62
CA VAL A 96 47.77 -42.87 -25.76
C VAL A 96 46.39 -42.29 -25.98
N THR A 97 45.54 -42.30 -24.93
CA THR A 97 44.23 -41.69 -24.96
C THR A 97 44.35 -40.25 -24.49
N ILE A 98 43.89 -39.31 -25.30
CA ILE A 98 43.85 -37.89 -24.96
C ILE A 98 42.40 -37.54 -24.62
N ASN A 99 42.19 -37.23 -23.34
CA ASN A 99 40.85 -36.92 -22.79
C ASN A 99 40.68 -35.44 -22.55
N SER A 100 39.40 -35.01 -22.53
CA SER A 100 39.01 -33.67 -22.09
C SER A 100 39.49 -33.38 -20.67
N THR A 101 39.70 -32.11 -20.38
CA THR A 101 40.17 -31.62 -19.08
C THR A 101 38.98 -31.30 -18.15
N THR A 102 39.14 -30.37 -17.21
CA THR A 102 38.07 -29.91 -16.30
C THR A 102 37.10 -28.97 -17.02
N PRO A 103 35.85 -28.82 -16.51
CA PRO A 103 34.89 -27.89 -17.07
C PRO A 103 35.42 -26.45 -17.09
N ASP A 104 35.20 -25.76 -18.20
CA ASP A 104 35.51 -24.36 -18.39
C ASP A 104 34.21 -23.57 -18.55
N ALA A 105 34.02 -22.50 -17.75
CA ALA A 105 32.81 -21.70 -17.72
C ALA A 105 32.59 -20.86 -19.00
N THR A 106 33.69 -20.54 -19.72
CA THR A 106 33.61 -19.71 -20.95
C THR A 106 33.20 -20.53 -22.16
N GLN A 107 33.49 -21.84 -22.14
CA GLN A 107 33.16 -22.79 -23.20
C GLN A 107 31.83 -23.54 -22.94
N SER A 108 31.42 -23.61 -21.68
CA SER A 108 30.19 -24.28 -21.27
C SER A 108 28.98 -23.34 -21.35
N VAL A 109 27.76 -23.91 -21.48
CA VAL A 109 26.50 -23.14 -21.58
C VAL A 109 25.51 -23.69 -20.58
N PHE A 110 24.84 -22.79 -19.84
CA PHE A 110 23.76 -23.12 -18.93
C PHE A 110 22.52 -22.32 -19.28
N THR A 111 21.37 -23.00 -19.39
CA THR A 111 20.07 -22.38 -19.73
C THR A 111 18.96 -22.99 -18.90
N ALA A 112 17.88 -22.24 -18.72
CA ALA A 112 16.60 -22.70 -18.18
C ALA A 112 15.50 -22.40 -19.19
N SER A 113 14.61 -23.36 -19.43
CA SER A 113 13.50 -23.19 -20.38
C SER A 113 12.30 -24.07 -20.01
N PRO A 114 11.07 -23.48 -19.96
CA PRO A 114 10.79 -22.04 -20.02
C PRO A 114 11.39 -21.29 -18.81
N ASP A 115 11.72 -20.03 -18.97
CA ASP A 115 12.27 -19.18 -17.92
C ASP A 115 11.20 -18.53 -17.02
N ILE A 116 9.91 -18.69 -17.39
CA ILE A 116 8.74 -18.32 -16.59
C ILE A 116 7.83 -19.55 -16.47
N ILE A 117 7.50 -19.91 -15.24
CA ILE A 117 6.57 -21.01 -14.91
C ILE A 117 5.64 -20.59 -13.77
N VAL A 118 4.51 -21.27 -13.60
CA VAL A 118 3.62 -21.02 -12.45
C VAL A 118 4.08 -21.78 -11.20
N ALA A 119 3.82 -21.21 -10.03
CA ALA A 119 4.19 -21.74 -8.71
C ALA A 119 3.18 -22.80 -8.22
N ASP A 120 2.84 -23.77 -9.06
CA ASP A 120 1.83 -24.83 -8.83
C ASP A 120 2.42 -26.16 -8.36
N ASN A 121 3.75 -26.23 -8.20
CA ASN A 121 4.52 -27.44 -7.90
C ASN A 121 4.37 -28.58 -8.92
N THR A 122 3.86 -28.30 -10.11
CA THR A 122 3.69 -29.26 -11.21
C THR A 122 4.37 -28.80 -12.49
N THR A 123 4.20 -27.56 -12.87
CA THR A 123 4.86 -26.94 -14.02
C THR A 123 6.35 -26.85 -13.81
N THR A 124 7.14 -27.31 -14.79
CA THR A 124 8.59 -27.41 -14.67
C THR A 124 9.33 -26.52 -15.66
N SER A 125 10.45 -25.98 -15.23
CA SER A 125 11.51 -25.45 -16.09
C SER A 125 12.61 -26.49 -16.24
N THR A 126 13.08 -26.73 -17.46
CA THR A 126 14.23 -27.59 -17.74
C THR A 126 15.51 -26.79 -17.64
N LEU A 127 16.37 -27.19 -16.72
CA LEU A 127 17.74 -26.71 -16.56
C LEU A 127 18.64 -27.54 -17.47
N MET A 128 19.37 -26.91 -18.39
CA MET A 128 20.25 -27.61 -19.35
C MET A 128 21.66 -27.04 -19.26
N LEU A 129 22.61 -27.90 -18.97
CA LEU A 129 24.05 -27.60 -18.88
C LEU A 129 24.79 -28.37 -19.95
N VAL A 130 25.45 -27.67 -20.88
CA VAL A 130 26.38 -28.25 -21.82
C VAL A 130 27.80 -28.00 -21.34
N LEU A 131 28.52 -29.07 -20.97
CA LEU A 131 29.86 -28.96 -20.42
C LEU A 131 30.94 -29.15 -21.47
N LYS A 132 31.88 -28.23 -21.48
CA LYS A 132 33.09 -28.26 -22.29
C LYS A 132 34.31 -27.88 -21.47
N ASP A 133 35.51 -28.39 -21.87
CA ASP A 133 36.80 -27.91 -21.33
C ASP A 133 37.24 -26.61 -22.02
N ALA A 134 38.39 -26.07 -21.60
CA ALA A 134 38.95 -24.83 -22.11
C ALA A 134 39.29 -24.88 -23.62
N GLN A 135 39.43 -26.08 -24.18
CA GLN A 135 39.67 -26.30 -25.61
C GLN A 135 38.40 -26.58 -26.40
N GLY A 136 37.23 -26.53 -25.74
CA GLY A 136 35.94 -26.79 -26.36
C GLY A 136 35.54 -28.26 -26.47
N ASN A 137 36.34 -29.20 -25.91
CA ASN A 137 36.03 -30.62 -25.91
C ASN A 137 34.84 -30.90 -24.96
N ILE A 138 33.92 -31.75 -25.43
CA ILE A 138 32.76 -32.16 -24.67
C ILE A 138 33.17 -33.06 -23.47
N LEU A 139 32.58 -32.76 -22.31
CA LEU A 139 32.82 -33.49 -21.06
C LEU A 139 31.62 -34.39 -20.73
N THR A 140 31.83 -35.69 -20.64
CA THR A 140 30.82 -36.73 -20.37
C THR A 140 31.09 -37.44 -19.05
N GLY A 141 30.08 -38.12 -18.49
CA GLY A 141 30.20 -38.95 -17.28
C GLY A 141 30.35 -38.18 -15.98
N LEU A 142 30.04 -36.88 -15.94
CA LEU A 142 30.25 -36.00 -14.78
C LEU A 142 29.00 -35.76 -13.93
N LYS A 143 27.88 -36.44 -14.21
CA LYS A 143 26.57 -36.17 -13.56
C LYS A 143 26.64 -36.19 -12.03
N ASP A 144 27.44 -37.11 -11.43
CA ASP A 144 27.53 -37.27 -9.98
C ASP A 144 28.41 -36.21 -9.30
N SER A 145 29.17 -35.44 -10.10
CA SER A 145 29.97 -34.29 -9.65
C SER A 145 29.26 -32.95 -9.85
N LEU A 146 28.05 -32.96 -10.39
CA LEU A 146 27.25 -31.76 -10.70
C LEU A 146 26.16 -31.56 -9.66
N THR A 147 25.96 -30.30 -9.28
CA THR A 147 24.82 -29.85 -8.48
C THR A 147 24.37 -28.49 -8.98
N PHE A 148 23.11 -28.12 -8.66
CA PHE A 148 22.63 -26.75 -8.85
C PHE A 148 22.49 -26.03 -7.52
N SER A 149 22.70 -24.74 -7.51
CA SER A 149 22.48 -23.86 -6.36
C SER A 149 21.41 -22.85 -6.72
N VAL A 150 20.27 -22.91 -6.05
CA VAL A 150 19.16 -21.99 -6.25
C VAL A 150 19.17 -20.92 -5.17
N LYS A 151 18.96 -19.65 -5.58
CA LYS A 151 18.76 -18.51 -4.69
C LYS A 151 17.52 -17.76 -5.12
N ASP A 152 16.77 -17.24 -4.13
CA ASP A 152 15.63 -16.35 -4.33
C ASP A 152 16.07 -14.93 -4.71
N SER A 153 15.13 -14.03 -4.96
CA SER A 153 15.39 -12.61 -5.31
C SER A 153 16.15 -11.84 -4.23
N SER A 154 16.11 -12.31 -2.96
CA SER A 154 16.90 -11.75 -1.84
C SER A 154 18.32 -12.33 -1.74
N GLY A 155 18.70 -13.27 -2.62
CA GLY A 155 19.97 -13.96 -2.63
C GLY A 155 20.09 -15.08 -1.60
N LYS A 156 18.99 -15.50 -0.95
CA LYS A 156 18.96 -16.59 0.03
C LYS A 156 18.60 -17.92 -0.63
N VAL A 157 19.03 -19.01 0.00
CA VAL A 157 18.58 -20.34 -0.37
C VAL A 157 17.11 -20.50 0.05
N PRO A 158 16.21 -20.92 -0.86
CA PRO A 158 14.81 -21.15 -0.53
C PRO A 158 14.66 -22.17 0.60
N ALA A 159 13.61 -22.01 1.42
CA ALA A 159 13.28 -23.01 2.44
C ALA A 159 12.97 -24.37 1.80
N SER A 160 13.17 -25.43 2.55
CA SER A 160 12.88 -26.81 2.09
C SER A 160 11.44 -26.94 1.60
N GLY A 161 11.24 -27.54 0.44
CA GLY A 161 9.92 -27.75 -0.20
C GLY A 161 9.40 -26.56 -1.00
N VAL A 162 10.04 -25.38 -0.97
CA VAL A 162 9.67 -24.23 -1.79
C VAL A 162 10.05 -24.45 -3.24
N ILE A 163 11.25 -24.94 -3.49
CA ILE A 163 11.75 -25.33 -4.80
C ILE A 163 12.11 -26.82 -4.76
N THR A 164 11.79 -27.51 -5.82
CA THR A 164 12.12 -28.92 -6.02
C THR A 164 12.85 -29.08 -7.35
N GLU A 165 14.02 -29.69 -7.29
CA GLU A 165 14.81 -30.05 -8.46
C GLU A 165 14.80 -31.56 -8.65
N SER A 166 14.74 -32.03 -9.90
CA SER A 166 14.97 -33.45 -10.19
C SER A 166 16.46 -33.80 -10.09
N THR A 167 16.78 -35.08 -10.04
CA THR A 167 18.16 -35.55 -10.21
C THR A 167 18.71 -35.12 -11.57
N ILE A 168 20.02 -34.78 -11.59
CA ILE A 168 20.71 -34.45 -12.84
C ILE A 168 20.94 -35.74 -13.62
N THR A 169 20.60 -35.73 -14.89
CA THR A 169 20.82 -36.82 -15.84
C THR A 169 21.63 -36.33 -17.02
N GLU A 170 22.55 -37.18 -17.52
CA GLU A 170 23.21 -36.93 -18.79
C GLU A 170 22.28 -37.36 -19.92
N SER A 171 22.02 -36.48 -20.86
CA SER A 171 21.13 -36.71 -21.99
C SER A 171 21.80 -37.59 -23.05
N SER A 172 21.02 -38.09 -24.01
CA SER A 172 21.56 -38.80 -25.19
C SER A 172 22.52 -37.93 -26.02
N THR A 173 22.37 -36.60 -25.94
CA THR A 173 23.35 -35.65 -26.51
C THR A 173 24.53 -35.56 -25.57
N ARG A 174 25.69 -36.07 -25.99
CA ARG A 174 26.92 -36.15 -25.19
C ARG A 174 27.29 -34.80 -24.57
N GLY A 175 27.65 -34.84 -23.26
CA GLY A 175 28.04 -33.67 -22.49
C GLY A 175 26.92 -32.70 -22.17
N THR A 176 25.68 -33.09 -22.42
CA THR A 176 24.48 -32.32 -22.05
C THR A 176 23.85 -32.93 -20.80
N TYR A 177 23.76 -32.15 -19.74
CA TYR A 177 23.19 -32.55 -18.46
C TYR A 177 21.89 -31.78 -18.24
N THR A 178 20.85 -32.48 -17.82
CA THR A 178 19.54 -31.89 -17.61
C THR A 178 18.95 -32.24 -16.25
N ALA A 179 18.21 -31.30 -15.68
CA ALA A 179 17.30 -31.48 -14.55
C ALA A 179 16.07 -30.62 -14.75
N THR A 180 15.02 -30.88 -13.99
CA THR A 180 13.83 -30.03 -13.96
C THR A 180 13.76 -29.30 -12.63
N MET A 181 13.23 -28.07 -12.66
CA MET A 181 12.96 -27.25 -11.49
C MET A 181 11.49 -26.88 -11.46
N LYS A 182 10.85 -26.97 -10.28
CA LYS A 182 9.48 -26.51 -10.01
C LYS A 182 9.38 -25.95 -8.59
N GLY A 183 8.26 -25.30 -8.26
CA GLY A 183 8.12 -24.76 -6.90
C GLY A 183 6.71 -24.29 -6.59
N THR A 184 6.55 -23.83 -5.34
CA THR A 184 5.26 -23.35 -4.77
C THR A 184 5.25 -21.87 -4.44
N LYS A 185 6.42 -21.20 -4.44
CA LYS A 185 6.50 -19.77 -4.09
C LYS A 185 6.85 -18.93 -5.31
N ALA A 186 5.98 -17.97 -5.60
CA ALA A 186 6.23 -16.97 -6.64
C ALA A 186 7.39 -16.07 -6.24
N ASP A 187 8.44 -16.09 -7.05
CA ASP A 187 9.64 -15.26 -6.91
C ASP A 187 10.53 -15.44 -8.15
N LYS A 188 11.56 -14.64 -8.24
CA LYS A 188 12.61 -14.76 -9.24
C LYS A 188 13.80 -15.53 -8.66
N TYR A 189 14.04 -16.71 -9.21
CA TYR A 189 15.12 -17.61 -8.75
C TYR A 189 16.31 -17.55 -9.70
N THR A 190 17.50 -17.45 -9.13
CA THR A 190 18.77 -17.58 -9.85
C THR A 190 19.34 -18.98 -9.60
N VAL A 191 19.58 -19.72 -10.66
CA VAL A 191 20.16 -21.07 -10.63
C VAL A 191 21.60 -21.02 -11.13
N VAL A 192 22.53 -21.55 -10.36
CA VAL A 192 23.97 -21.58 -10.68
C VAL A 192 24.46 -23.02 -10.68
N PRO A 193 25.00 -23.53 -11.81
CA PRO A 193 25.57 -24.86 -11.87
C PRO A 193 26.89 -24.90 -11.10
N LYS A 194 27.13 -26.02 -10.38
CA LYS A 194 28.35 -26.31 -9.64
C LYS A 194 28.97 -27.62 -10.11
N TYR A 195 30.30 -27.65 -10.15
CA TYR A 195 31.11 -28.82 -10.38
C TYR A 195 32.01 -29.07 -9.17
N ALA A 196 32.01 -30.30 -8.63
CA ALA A 196 32.74 -30.67 -7.44
C ALA A 196 32.57 -29.67 -6.27
N GLY A 197 31.33 -29.17 -6.08
CA GLY A 197 30.95 -28.22 -5.03
C GLY A 197 31.23 -26.75 -5.31
N SER A 198 32.00 -26.41 -6.35
CA SER A 198 32.31 -25.02 -6.72
C SER A 198 31.46 -24.53 -7.90
N ALA A 199 31.07 -23.27 -7.87
CA ALA A 199 30.31 -22.63 -8.98
C ALA A 199 31.14 -22.66 -10.27
N LEU A 200 30.51 -22.94 -11.39
CA LEU A 200 31.11 -22.87 -12.72
C LEU A 200 31.19 -21.42 -13.20
N GLY A 201 32.19 -20.69 -12.68
CA GLY A 201 32.41 -19.29 -13.04
C GLY A 201 31.15 -18.44 -12.85
N ASN A 202 30.78 -17.67 -13.89
CA ASN A 202 29.60 -16.81 -13.91
C ASN A 202 28.40 -17.44 -14.61
N LEU A 203 28.41 -18.76 -14.85
CA LEU A 203 27.25 -19.43 -15.44
C LEU A 203 26.07 -19.37 -14.49
N GLY A 204 24.92 -18.99 -15.02
CA GLY A 204 23.67 -18.95 -14.28
C GLY A 204 22.50 -18.74 -15.20
N ALA A 205 21.32 -19.16 -14.75
CA ALA A 205 20.06 -18.92 -15.42
C ALA A 205 19.04 -18.40 -14.41
N THR A 206 18.05 -17.67 -14.89
CA THR A 206 16.93 -17.19 -14.06
C THR A 206 15.68 -17.98 -14.41
N VAL A 207 14.93 -18.39 -13.38
CA VAL A 207 13.57 -18.93 -13.52
C VAL A 207 12.64 -18.10 -12.64
N THR A 208 11.62 -17.50 -13.24
CA THR A 208 10.59 -16.74 -12.55
C THR A 208 9.37 -17.65 -12.32
N LEU A 209 8.98 -17.81 -11.07
CA LEU A 209 7.74 -18.47 -10.70
C LEU A 209 6.68 -17.39 -10.44
N THR A 210 5.53 -17.48 -11.13
CA THR A 210 4.37 -16.59 -10.94
C THR A 210 3.31 -17.27 -10.09
N ALA A 211 2.47 -16.47 -9.40
CA ALA A 211 1.31 -17.01 -8.70
C ALA A 211 0.35 -17.75 -9.66
N THR A 212 -0.48 -18.62 -9.13
CA THR A 212 -1.61 -19.22 -9.84
C THR A 212 -2.86 -18.33 -9.68
N SER A 213 -4.04 -18.80 -10.08
CA SER A 213 -5.29 -18.03 -9.91
C SER A 213 -5.64 -17.81 -8.44
N PRO A 214 -6.35 -16.69 -8.11
CA PRO A 214 -6.74 -16.37 -6.72
C PRO A 214 -7.60 -17.48 -6.11
N ASP A 215 -7.31 -17.81 -4.85
CA ASP A 215 -8.01 -18.83 -4.08
C ASP A 215 -8.91 -18.21 -3.00
N GLU A 216 -10.08 -18.82 -2.78
CA GLU A 216 -11.12 -18.34 -1.86
C GLU A 216 -10.72 -18.37 -0.38
N LYS A 217 -9.75 -19.22 0.01
CA LYS A 217 -9.34 -19.39 1.41
C LYS A 217 -8.18 -18.50 1.81
N THR A 218 -7.38 -18.09 0.85
CA THR A 218 -6.17 -17.31 1.06
C THR A 218 -6.35 -15.84 0.73
N SER A 219 -7.31 -15.51 -0.16
CA SER A 219 -7.67 -14.13 -0.50
C SER A 219 -8.58 -13.52 0.56
N THR A 220 -8.43 -12.21 0.81
CA THR A 220 -9.14 -11.50 1.86
C THR A 220 -9.68 -10.16 1.39
N ILE A 221 -10.70 -9.67 2.11
CA ILE A 221 -11.24 -8.32 1.96
C ILE A 221 -11.31 -7.65 3.32
N LYS A 222 -11.01 -6.37 3.41
CA LYS A 222 -11.11 -5.57 4.64
C LYS A 222 -11.53 -4.14 4.35
N THR A 223 -12.07 -3.49 5.36
CA THR A 223 -12.35 -2.05 5.41
C THR A 223 -11.31 -1.37 6.30
N ASP A 224 -11.03 -0.07 6.06
CA ASP A 224 -10.06 0.70 6.84
C ASP A 224 -10.53 1.03 8.26
N LYS A 225 -11.86 1.00 8.51
CA LYS A 225 -12.47 1.26 9.81
C LYS A 225 -13.62 0.29 10.07
N THR A 226 -14.08 0.25 11.32
CA THR A 226 -15.25 -0.52 11.76
C THR A 226 -16.50 0.35 11.97
N SER A 227 -16.38 1.68 11.83
CA SER A 227 -17.51 2.61 11.91
C SER A 227 -17.30 3.78 10.95
N TYR A 228 -18.36 4.14 10.25
CA TYR A 228 -18.41 5.22 9.27
C TYR A 228 -19.61 6.09 9.55
N VAL A 229 -19.49 7.37 9.24
CA VAL A 229 -20.63 8.31 9.21
C VAL A 229 -21.21 8.28 7.79
N SER A 230 -22.53 8.33 7.67
CA SER A 230 -23.20 8.48 6.36
C SER A 230 -22.64 9.67 5.60
N GLY A 231 -22.30 9.50 4.32
CA GLY A 231 -21.61 10.49 3.48
C GLY A 231 -20.08 10.43 3.53
N SER A 232 -19.47 9.69 4.48
CA SER A 232 -18.01 9.61 4.58
C SER A 232 -17.39 8.57 3.67
N ASP A 233 -16.11 8.75 3.39
CA ASP A 233 -15.30 7.82 2.60
C ASP A 233 -14.96 6.55 3.42
N MET A 234 -14.97 5.42 2.72
CA MET A 234 -14.61 4.09 3.20
C MET A 234 -13.59 3.48 2.23
N VAL A 235 -12.39 3.17 2.71
CA VAL A 235 -11.40 2.47 1.89
C VAL A 235 -11.57 0.97 2.05
N VAL A 236 -11.82 0.30 0.94
CA VAL A 236 -11.90 -1.16 0.86
C VAL A 236 -10.63 -1.69 0.25
N THR A 237 -10.01 -2.66 0.90
CA THR A 237 -8.80 -3.34 0.43
C THR A 237 -9.10 -4.81 0.21
N VAL A 238 -8.79 -5.29 -0.99
CA VAL A 238 -8.78 -6.72 -1.34
C VAL A 238 -7.33 -7.17 -1.42
N MET A 239 -7.01 -8.34 -0.89
CA MET A 239 -5.76 -9.05 -1.09
C MET A 239 -6.07 -10.33 -1.87
N LEU A 240 -5.57 -10.45 -3.09
CA LEU A 240 -5.65 -11.67 -3.88
C LEU A 240 -4.40 -12.51 -3.68
N LYS A 241 -4.61 -13.80 -3.41
CA LYS A 241 -3.56 -14.79 -3.23
C LYS A 241 -3.99 -16.13 -3.80
N ASP A 242 -3.02 -16.87 -4.31
CA ASP A 242 -3.24 -18.26 -4.73
C ASP A 242 -3.29 -19.25 -3.53
N THR A 243 -3.50 -20.52 -3.79
CA THR A 243 -3.56 -21.60 -2.79
C THR A 243 -2.26 -21.75 -1.98
N ASN A 244 -1.13 -21.29 -2.51
CA ASN A 244 0.18 -21.32 -1.87
C ASN A 244 0.51 -20.02 -1.14
N ASN A 245 -0.46 -19.10 -0.97
CA ASN A 245 -0.31 -17.76 -0.38
C ASN A 245 0.59 -16.80 -1.18
N ASN A 246 0.82 -17.06 -2.46
CA ASN A 246 1.51 -16.11 -3.32
C ASN A 246 0.57 -14.93 -3.62
N PRO A 247 1.03 -13.68 -3.40
CA PRO A 247 0.25 -12.51 -3.81
C PRO A 247 0.13 -12.44 -5.32
N GLU A 248 -1.05 -12.02 -5.79
CA GLU A 248 -1.37 -11.97 -7.21
C GLU A 248 -1.67 -10.52 -7.60
N ALA A 249 -0.85 -9.96 -8.48
CA ALA A 249 -0.99 -8.62 -9.02
C ALA A 249 -1.36 -8.69 -10.52
N GLY A 250 -2.00 -7.65 -11.03
CA GLY A 250 -2.41 -7.58 -12.43
C GLY A 250 -3.88 -7.94 -12.68
N ASP A 251 -4.61 -8.37 -11.66
CA ASP A 251 -5.97 -8.92 -11.75
C ASP A 251 -7.08 -7.94 -11.36
N VAL A 252 -6.85 -6.64 -11.54
CA VAL A 252 -7.82 -5.58 -11.20
C VAL A 252 -9.19 -5.79 -11.86
N ASP A 253 -9.23 -6.37 -13.06
CA ASP A 253 -10.46 -6.63 -13.83
C ASP A 253 -11.38 -7.68 -13.17
N LEU A 254 -10.84 -8.49 -12.26
CA LEU A 254 -11.64 -9.43 -11.47
C LEU A 254 -12.49 -8.73 -10.41
N LEU A 255 -12.14 -7.46 -10.04
CA LEU A 255 -12.81 -6.72 -8.97
C LEU A 255 -13.90 -5.82 -9.53
N THR A 256 -15.09 -6.36 -9.63
CA THR A 256 -16.29 -5.70 -10.15
C THR A 256 -17.36 -5.54 -9.07
N THR A 257 -18.44 -4.84 -9.37
CA THR A 257 -19.60 -4.74 -8.47
C THR A 257 -20.34 -6.06 -8.26
N THR A 258 -20.07 -7.08 -9.08
CA THR A 258 -20.61 -8.43 -8.91
C THR A 258 -19.75 -9.30 -8.00
N THR A 259 -18.44 -9.13 -8.04
CA THR A 259 -17.45 -9.90 -7.27
C THR A 259 -17.12 -9.28 -5.92
N VAL A 260 -17.23 -7.95 -5.80
CA VAL A 260 -17.06 -7.21 -4.55
C VAL A 260 -18.38 -6.51 -4.19
N LYS A 261 -18.94 -6.87 -3.05
CA LYS A 261 -20.17 -6.26 -2.52
C LYS A 261 -19.86 -5.53 -1.22
N VAL A 262 -20.20 -4.25 -1.13
CA VAL A 262 -20.04 -3.43 0.06
C VAL A 262 -21.43 -2.91 0.46
N PRO A 263 -22.14 -3.61 1.38
CA PRO A 263 -23.49 -3.26 1.74
C PRO A 263 -23.62 -1.84 2.27
N ASN A 264 -24.70 -1.15 1.87
CA ASN A 264 -25.05 0.21 2.30
C ASN A 264 -23.99 1.27 1.98
N ALA A 265 -23.09 0.97 1.04
CA ALA A 265 -22.10 1.88 0.46
C ALA A 265 -22.08 1.72 -1.06
N THR A 266 -21.57 2.71 -1.76
CA THR A 266 -21.39 2.69 -3.21
C THR A 266 -19.99 3.11 -3.58
N LEU A 267 -19.45 2.59 -4.68
CA LEU A 267 -18.15 3.01 -5.19
C LEU A 267 -18.20 4.54 -5.43
N LYS A 268 -17.24 5.25 -4.85
CA LYS A 268 -17.19 6.73 -4.94
C LYS A 268 -17.01 7.14 -6.40
N PRO A 269 -17.77 8.11 -6.92
CA PRO A 269 -17.60 8.61 -8.28
C PRO A 269 -16.15 9.03 -8.54
N GLY A 270 -15.58 8.52 -9.63
CA GLY A 270 -14.17 8.74 -9.99
C GLY A 270 -13.15 7.83 -9.27
N SER A 271 -13.58 6.98 -8.35
CA SER A 271 -12.74 5.93 -7.75
C SER A 271 -12.91 4.64 -8.54
N ASN A 272 -11.77 4.03 -8.88
CA ASN A 272 -11.70 2.68 -9.46
C ASN A 272 -10.82 1.80 -8.56
N TRP A 273 -10.89 0.51 -8.73
CA TRP A 273 -9.94 -0.41 -8.12
C TRP A 273 -8.53 -0.09 -8.62
N LYS A 274 -7.62 0.09 -7.70
CA LYS A 274 -6.20 0.34 -7.96
C LYS A 274 -5.40 -0.89 -7.54
N ASP A 275 -4.65 -1.46 -8.47
CA ASP A 275 -3.62 -2.45 -8.17
C ASP A 275 -2.39 -1.76 -7.55
N ASN A 276 -1.95 -2.24 -6.40
CA ASN A 276 -0.77 -1.71 -5.70
C ASN A 276 0.52 -2.49 -6.05
N GLY A 277 0.42 -3.55 -6.88
CA GLY A 277 1.54 -4.35 -7.37
C GLY A 277 2.07 -5.41 -6.39
N ASP A 278 1.45 -5.55 -5.23
CA ASP A 278 1.83 -6.50 -4.16
C ASP A 278 0.71 -7.52 -3.85
N GLY A 279 -0.26 -7.67 -4.76
CA GLY A 279 -1.45 -8.48 -4.58
C GLY A 279 -2.56 -7.79 -3.81
N THR A 280 -2.34 -6.54 -3.34
CA THR A 280 -3.40 -5.73 -2.75
C THR A 280 -4.03 -4.81 -3.78
N TYR A 281 -5.33 -4.62 -3.64
CA TYR A 281 -6.15 -3.75 -4.47
C TYR A 281 -6.98 -2.86 -3.57
N THR A 282 -7.05 -1.58 -3.88
CA THR A 282 -7.79 -0.59 -3.07
C THR A 282 -8.82 0.16 -3.91
N ALA A 283 -9.97 0.42 -3.31
CA ALA A 283 -10.98 1.32 -3.87
C ALA A 283 -11.66 2.12 -2.76
N THR A 284 -12.12 3.33 -3.08
CA THR A 284 -12.85 4.19 -2.15
C THR A 284 -14.35 4.08 -2.44
N TYR A 285 -15.13 3.80 -1.41
CA TYR A 285 -16.57 3.80 -1.39
C TYR A 285 -17.07 4.97 -0.57
N THR A 286 -18.32 5.37 -0.78
CA THR A 286 -19.05 6.32 0.08
C THR A 286 -20.06 5.53 0.90
N ALA A 287 -19.99 5.62 2.23
CA ALA A 287 -20.99 5.05 3.14
C ALA A 287 -22.31 5.83 2.98
N LEU A 288 -23.43 5.14 2.77
CA LEU A 288 -24.70 5.82 2.45
C LEU A 288 -25.78 5.61 3.50
N LYS A 289 -26.19 4.38 3.72
CA LYS A 289 -27.38 4.07 4.52
C LYS A 289 -26.99 3.64 5.92
N VAL A 290 -27.56 4.29 6.93
CA VAL A 290 -27.42 3.92 8.35
C VAL A 290 -27.77 2.45 8.54
N SER A 291 -26.84 1.71 9.11
CA SER A 291 -26.95 0.26 9.28
C SER A 291 -25.88 -0.26 10.24
N THR A 292 -26.09 -1.44 10.78
CA THR A 292 -25.16 -2.06 11.71
C THR A 292 -24.72 -3.45 11.22
N ARG A 293 -23.54 -3.89 11.66
CA ARG A 293 -23.02 -5.24 11.43
C ARG A 293 -22.89 -5.64 9.96
N ASN A 294 -22.63 -4.68 9.08
CA ASN A 294 -22.35 -4.94 7.66
C ASN A 294 -21.00 -5.64 7.51
N GLN A 295 -20.83 -6.38 6.43
CA GLN A 295 -19.54 -6.94 6.01
C GLN A 295 -19.36 -6.75 4.51
N ALA A 296 -18.20 -6.28 4.09
CA ALA A 296 -17.82 -6.31 2.70
C ALA A 296 -17.49 -7.75 2.28
N ILE A 297 -17.91 -8.16 1.09
CA ILE A 297 -17.84 -9.53 0.60
C ILE A 297 -17.03 -9.55 -0.70
N LEU A 298 -16.07 -10.46 -0.77
CA LEU A 298 -15.35 -10.82 -2.00
C LEU A 298 -15.74 -12.23 -2.41
N LYS A 299 -16.20 -12.40 -3.64
CA LYS A 299 -16.48 -13.71 -4.25
C LYS A 299 -16.18 -13.65 -5.73
N LEU A 300 -15.07 -14.25 -6.15
CA LEU A 300 -14.73 -14.35 -7.56
C LEU A 300 -15.50 -15.48 -8.25
N GLY A 301 -15.51 -15.48 -9.58
CA GLY A 301 -16.13 -16.55 -10.36
C GLY A 301 -15.49 -17.91 -10.06
N GLY A 302 -16.31 -18.96 -9.92
CA GLY A 302 -15.84 -20.30 -9.61
C GLY A 302 -15.61 -20.61 -8.12
N TRP A 303 -15.64 -19.58 -7.23
CA TRP A 303 -15.49 -19.80 -5.79
C TRP A 303 -16.75 -20.44 -5.20
N GLY A 304 -16.58 -21.47 -4.38
CA GLY A 304 -17.66 -22.11 -3.63
C GLY A 304 -18.12 -21.27 -2.43
N SER A 305 -17.18 -20.58 -1.78
CA SER A 305 -17.40 -19.69 -0.64
C SER A 305 -17.01 -18.26 -0.95
N ASN A 306 -17.22 -17.35 0.01
CA ASN A 306 -16.82 -15.96 -0.07
C ASN A 306 -15.86 -15.60 1.06
N SER A 307 -15.00 -14.60 0.85
CA SER A 307 -14.26 -13.91 1.90
C SER A 307 -15.08 -12.72 2.38
N ALA A 308 -15.07 -12.45 3.69
CA ALA A 308 -15.78 -11.34 4.31
C ALA A 308 -14.87 -10.50 5.19
N SER A 309 -15.10 -9.19 5.20
CA SER A 309 -14.40 -8.25 6.09
C SER A 309 -14.81 -8.44 7.56
N GLU A 310 -14.11 -7.78 8.47
CA GLU A 310 -14.65 -7.44 9.79
C GLU A 310 -15.99 -6.69 9.63
N LYS A 311 -16.81 -6.75 10.68
CA LYS A 311 -18.09 -6.04 10.71
C LYS A 311 -17.85 -4.55 10.82
N TYR A 312 -18.65 -3.77 10.09
CA TYR A 312 -18.66 -2.31 10.19
C TYR A 312 -20.08 -1.78 10.35
N ASP A 313 -20.19 -0.61 10.99
CA ASP A 313 -21.43 0.13 11.16
C ASP A 313 -21.39 1.42 10.35
N ILE A 314 -22.56 1.86 9.89
CA ILE A 314 -22.74 3.20 9.30
C ILE A 314 -23.72 3.95 10.19
N THR A 315 -23.25 5.04 10.81
CA THR A 315 -24.02 5.90 11.71
C THR A 315 -24.60 7.08 10.93
N ALA A 316 -25.64 7.72 11.48
CA ALA A 316 -26.21 8.92 10.89
C ALA A 316 -25.17 10.06 10.89
N ALA A 317 -25.23 10.90 9.85
CA ALA A 317 -24.46 12.14 9.84
C ALA A 317 -24.96 13.06 10.98
N PRO A 318 -24.07 13.81 11.63
CA PRO A 318 -24.47 14.82 12.60
C PRO A 318 -25.39 15.87 11.96
N GLU A 319 -26.44 16.25 12.70
CA GLU A 319 -27.32 17.33 12.30
C GLU A 319 -27.43 18.35 13.43
N ILE A 320 -27.71 19.61 13.10
CA ILE A 320 -28.09 20.61 14.11
C ILE A 320 -29.50 20.28 14.57
N ASN A 321 -29.67 20.00 15.87
CA ASN A 321 -30.96 19.66 16.46
C ASN A 321 -31.49 20.70 17.44
N GLY A 322 -30.71 21.75 17.73
CA GLY A 322 -31.12 22.81 18.62
C GLY A 322 -30.08 23.91 18.76
N ILE A 323 -30.45 24.93 19.52
CA ILE A 323 -29.61 26.09 19.82
C ILE A 323 -29.67 26.35 21.32
N THR A 324 -28.53 26.45 21.98
CA THR A 324 -28.46 26.75 23.40
C THR A 324 -28.05 28.20 23.59
N VAL A 325 -28.82 28.92 24.39
CA VAL A 325 -28.55 30.30 24.72
C VAL A 325 -28.95 30.57 26.18
N ASN A 326 -28.00 31.05 26.97
CA ASN A 326 -28.22 31.44 28.36
C ASN A 326 -29.05 30.38 29.16
N GLY A 327 -28.61 29.12 29.10
CA GLY A 327 -29.24 27.97 29.81
C GLY A 327 -30.51 27.41 29.18
N HIS A 328 -31.06 28.02 28.15
CA HIS A 328 -32.27 27.56 27.44
C HIS A 328 -31.91 26.94 26.08
N THR A 329 -32.64 25.91 25.67
CA THR A 329 -32.46 25.27 24.35
C THR A 329 -33.70 25.50 23.48
N PHE A 330 -33.50 26.14 22.32
CA PHE A 330 -34.47 26.26 21.28
C PHE A 330 -34.35 25.10 20.29
N ALA A 331 -35.46 24.61 19.76
CA ALA A 331 -35.45 23.68 18.66
C ALA A 331 -34.88 24.36 17.40
N LYS A 332 -34.27 23.59 16.50
CA LYS A 332 -33.65 24.14 15.27
C LYS A 332 -34.65 24.90 14.35
N ASP A 333 -35.91 24.52 14.41
CA ASP A 333 -37.04 25.06 13.63
C ASP A 333 -37.90 26.03 14.41
N SER A 334 -37.48 26.46 15.61
CA SER A 334 -38.19 27.42 16.44
C SER A 334 -38.25 28.84 15.84
N GLY A 335 -37.44 29.11 14.81
CA GLY A 335 -37.23 30.42 14.24
C GLY A 335 -36.29 31.35 15.01
N PHE A 336 -35.60 30.83 16.04
CA PHE A 336 -34.57 31.56 16.79
C PHE A 336 -33.32 31.85 15.92
N PRO A 337 -32.64 33.02 16.06
CA PRO A 337 -33.17 34.23 16.69
C PRO A 337 -33.97 35.09 15.70
N THR A 338 -34.92 35.81 16.21
CA THR A 338 -35.66 36.86 15.46
C THR A 338 -35.25 38.28 15.92
N THR A 339 -34.54 38.36 17.05
CA THR A 339 -34.01 39.59 17.63
C THR A 339 -32.52 39.53 17.76
N GLY A 340 -31.82 40.66 17.75
CA GLY A 340 -30.38 40.72 17.90
C GLY A 340 -29.88 42.02 18.50
N PHE A 341 -28.66 41.98 19.02
CA PHE A 341 -27.88 43.10 19.53
C PHE A 341 -26.39 42.78 19.44
N THR A 342 -25.55 43.80 19.45
CA THR A 342 -24.08 43.56 19.45
C THR A 342 -23.65 42.86 20.75
N GLY A 343 -22.91 41.76 20.66
CA GLY A 343 -22.53 40.91 21.79
C GLY A 343 -23.42 39.69 22.02
N ALA A 344 -24.58 39.60 21.35
CA ALA A 344 -25.45 38.44 21.44
C ALA A 344 -24.69 37.14 21.08
N THR A 345 -24.84 36.12 21.87
CA THR A 345 -24.06 34.86 21.71
C THR A 345 -24.96 33.64 21.97
N PHE A 346 -24.90 32.66 21.09
CA PHE A 346 -25.56 31.34 21.25
C PHE A 346 -24.70 30.21 20.71
N THR A 347 -24.96 28.98 21.12
CA THR A 347 -24.21 27.81 20.69
C THR A 347 -25.14 26.81 19.99
N LEU A 348 -24.71 26.30 18.83
CA LEU A 348 -25.39 25.24 18.12
C LEU A 348 -25.29 23.92 18.89
N LYS A 349 -26.25 23.04 18.72
CA LYS A 349 -26.26 21.70 19.33
C LYS A 349 -26.41 20.65 18.23
N LEU A 350 -25.54 19.63 18.26
CA LEU A 350 -25.58 18.52 17.31
C LEU A 350 -26.34 17.31 17.88
N THR A 351 -26.87 16.47 16.99
CA THR A 351 -27.45 15.17 17.33
C THR A 351 -26.39 14.20 17.87
N THR A 352 -25.19 14.22 17.24
CA THR A 352 -24.04 13.37 17.59
C THR A 352 -22.74 14.10 17.23
N GLY A 353 -21.59 13.66 17.74
CA GLY A 353 -20.30 14.26 17.44
C GLY A 353 -20.02 15.55 18.21
N SER A 354 -18.97 16.26 17.86
CA SER A 354 -18.51 17.49 18.49
C SER A 354 -18.58 18.67 17.52
N LEU A 355 -18.88 19.86 18.04
CA LEU A 355 -18.81 21.10 17.27
C LEU A 355 -17.37 21.41 16.79
N SER A 356 -16.36 20.96 17.50
CA SER A 356 -14.94 21.06 17.12
C SER A 356 -14.55 20.17 15.94
N ASP A 357 -15.40 19.21 15.54
CA ASP A 357 -15.18 18.39 14.36
C ASP A 357 -15.45 19.16 13.04
N TYR A 358 -15.89 20.43 13.14
CA TYR A 358 -16.26 21.28 12.03
C TYR A 358 -15.49 22.60 12.02
N THR A 359 -15.16 23.06 10.83
CA THR A 359 -14.76 24.45 10.58
C THR A 359 -16.00 25.28 10.28
N TRP A 360 -16.24 26.32 11.08
CA TRP A 360 -17.43 27.13 11.04
C TRP A 360 -17.22 28.45 10.32
N MET A 361 -18.24 28.84 9.53
CA MET A 361 -18.26 30.12 8.81
C MET A 361 -19.67 30.72 8.81
N SER A 362 -19.74 32.05 8.79
CA SER A 362 -20.94 32.82 8.50
C SER A 362 -20.82 33.44 7.10
N ASP A 363 -21.95 33.61 6.41
CA ASP A 363 -22.02 34.31 5.14
C ASP A 363 -22.11 35.85 5.28
N VAL A 364 -22.15 36.38 6.52
CA VAL A 364 -22.17 37.81 6.82
C VAL A 364 -21.02 38.21 7.75
N ASN A 365 -20.56 39.45 7.64
CA ASN A 365 -19.38 39.95 8.37
C ASN A 365 -19.65 40.39 9.82
N TRP A 366 -20.92 40.61 10.18
CA TRP A 366 -21.35 41.01 11.53
C TRP A 366 -21.63 39.81 12.45
N VAL A 367 -21.38 38.59 11.97
CA VAL A 367 -21.49 37.33 12.74
C VAL A 367 -20.17 36.60 12.70
N SER A 368 -19.60 36.30 13.86
CA SER A 368 -18.48 35.38 14.01
C SER A 368 -18.93 34.03 14.55
N VAL A 369 -18.24 32.96 14.14
CA VAL A 369 -18.54 31.61 14.64
C VAL A 369 -17.24 30.93 15.02
N THR A 370 -17.17 30.42 16.25
CA THR A 370 -16.03 29.67 16.76
C THR A 370 -16.56 28.43 17.48
N ASP A 371 -16.12 27.25 17.05
CA ASP A 371 -16.56 25.95 17.61
C ASP A 371 -18.08 25.86 17.80
N GLY A 372 -18.83 26.28 16.77
CA GLY A 372 -20.30 26.28 16.78
C GLY A 372 -20.95 27.34 17.68
N THR A 373 -20.14 28.16 18.36
CA THR A 373 -20.64 29.33 19.12
C THR A 373 -20.70 30.53 18.19
N VAL A 374 -21.90 31.05 18.02
CA VAL A 374 -22.23 32.19 17.15
C VAL A 374 -22.26 33.47 18.00
N LYS A 375 -21.57 34.52 17.55
CA LYS A 375 -21.55 35.83 18.22
C LYS A 375 -21.82 36.95 17.21
N PHE A 376 -22.72 37.87 17.57
CA PHE A 376 -22.96 39.08 16.80
C PHE A 376 -21.93 40.15 17.15
N THR A 377 -21.08 40.47 16.20
CA THR A 377 -19.96 41.40 16.38
C THR A 377 -20.21 42.81 15.86
N GLY A 378 -21.28 42.99 15.17
CA GLY A 378 -21.69 44.28 14.58
C GLY A 378 -23.21 44.38 14.45
N THR A 379 -23.69 45.47 13.85
CA THR A 379 -25.11 45.68 13.63
C THR A 379 -25.68 44.76 12.56
N GLY A 380 -26.73 44.01 12.90
CA GLY A 380 -27.38 43.06 12.01
C GLY A 380 -28.32 43.69 10.97
N SER A 381 -28.68 42.91 9.97
CA SER A 381 -29.71 43.22 8.95
C SER A 381 -30.85 42.20 9.02
N GLY A 382 -31.95 42.52 8.32
CA GLY A 382 -33.08 41.60 8.14
C GLY A 382 -32.88 40.55 7.04
N ASP A 383 -31.68 40.44 6.48
CA ASP A 383 -31.37 39.42 5.49
C ASP A 383 -31.20 38.05 6.15
N LYS A 384 -31.42 37.01 5.40
CA LYS A 384 -31.16 35.65 5.84
C LYS A 384 -29.69 35.43 6.08
N VAL A 385 -29.34 34.96 7.27
CA VAL A 385 -27.97 34.56 7.65
C VAL A 385 -27.85 33.06 7.59
N THR A 386 -26.73 32.59 7.03
CA THR A 386 -26.38 31.17 6.96
C THR A 386 -25.08 30.89 7.70
N ILE A 387 -25.15 30.05 8.73
CA ILE A 387 -24.00 29.48 9.42
C ILE A 387 -23.72 28.12 8.80
N THR A 388 -22.49 27.90 8.34
CA THR A 388 -22.06 26.63 7.72
C THR A 388 -20.95 25.99 8.52
N GLY A 389 -21.15 24.74 8.93
CA GLY A 389 -20.13 23.85 9.46
C GLY A 389 -19.64 22.91 8.36
N THR A 390 -18.35 22.98 8.04
CA THR A 390 -17.70 22.05 7.10
C THR A 390 -16.87 21.08 7.92
N PRO A 391 -17.00 19.73 7.73
CA PRO A 391 -16.19 18.75 8.45
C PRO A 391 -14.71 19.06 8.34
N ALA A 392 -14.00 19.14 9.47
CA ALA A 392 -12.57 19.52 9.51
C ALA A 392 -11.66 18.48 8.84
N ASN A 393 -12.09 17.21 8.81
CA ASN A 393 -11.40 16.11 8.13
C ASN A 393 -11.68 16.05 6.62
N GLY A 394 -12.50 16.96 6.07
CA GLY A 394 -12.89 16.99 4.66
C GLY A 394 -13.85 15.88 4.22
N GLN A 395 -14.39 15.09 5.15
CA GLN A 395 -15.26 13.94 4.86
C GLN A 395 -16.67 14.14 5.44
N GLY A 396 -17.68 13.84 4.65
CA GLY A 396 -19.08 14.00 5.01
C GLY A 396 -19.70 15.31 4.52
N ASP A 397 -20.99 15.47 4.81
CA ASP A 397 -21.76 16.62 4.35
C ASP A 397 -21.58 17.85 5.24
N LYS A 398 -21.70 19.03 4.65
CA LYS A 398 -21.79 20.30 5.39
C LYS A 398 -23.11 20.35 6.14
N ILE A 399 -23.07 20.92 7.34
CA ILE A 399 -24.27 21.22 8.12
C ILE A 399 -24.52 22.71 8.14
N THR A 400 -25.79 23.11 8.11
CA THR A 400 -26.17 24.52 8.04
C THR A 400 -27.21 24.88 9.07
N TYR A 401 -27.14 26.12 9.58
CA TYR A 401 -28.15 26.77 10.39
C TYR A 401 -28.48 28.13 9.79
N ASN A 402 -29.75 28.41 9.65
CA ASN A 402 -30.23 29.65 9.04
C ASN A 402 -31.15 30.40 10.01
N PHE A 403 -31.04 31.72 10.02
CA PHE A 403 -31.96 32.58 10.75
C PHE A 403 -32.14 33.91 10.01
N THR A 404 -33.21 34.65 10.40
CA THR A 404 -33.50 36.00 9.91
C THR A 404 -33.94 36.84 11.09
N LEU A 405 -33.34 38.01 11.27
CA LEU A 405 -33.71 38.93 12.35
C LEU A 405 -34.86 39.83 11.89
N ASN A 406 -35.78 40.09 12.80
CA ASN A 406 -36.90 41.03 12.60
C ASN A 406 -36.67 42.34 13.35
N SER A 407 -35.79 42.33 14.34
CA SER A 407 -35.52 43.48 15.20
C SER A 407 -34.06 43.53 15.67
N TRP A 408 -33.49 44.70 15.67
CA TRP A 408 -32.21 44.99 16.27
C TRP A 408 -32.34 45.93 17.45
N PHE A 409 -31.67 45.62 18.56
CA PHE A 409 -31.75 46.41 19.79
C PHE A 409 -30.38 47.04 20.15
N VAL A 410 -30.46 48.26 20.69
CA VAL A 410 -29.31 48.97 21.27
C VAL A 410 -29.72 49.58 22.61
N SER A 411 -28.76 49.74 23.51
CA SER A 411 -28.97 50.38 24.82
C SER A 411 -27.84 51.39 25.08
N ASN A 412 -28.09 52.40 25.92
CA ASN A 412 -27.02 53.27 26.43
C ASN A 412 -26.38 52.75 27.71
N GLY A 413 -26.99 51.72 28.35
CA GLY A 413 -26.49 51.12 29.61
C GLY A 413 -26.54 52.06 30.82
N VAL A 414 -27.23 53.19 30.72
CA VAL A 414 -27.33 54.21 31.77
C VAL A 414 -28.77 54.31 32.26
N ASP A 415 -28.94 54.22 33.57
CA ASP A 415 -30.24 54.36 34.19
C ASP A 415 -30.61 55.84 34.30
N ASP A 416 -31.62 56.26 33.59
CA ASP A 416 -32.06 57.64 33.41
C ASP A 416 -33.60 57.76 33.51
N SER A 417 -34.12 58.96 33.49
CA SER A 417 -35.55 59.23 33.37
C SER A 417 -36.10 58.77 32.02
N PHE A 418 -37.42 58.50 31.92
CA PHE A 418 -38.05 58.12 30.68
C PHE A 418 -37.80 59.12 29.54
N SER A 419 -37.85 60.42 29.82
CA SER A 419 -37.63 61.47 28.78
C SER A 419 -36.24 61.48 28.22
N GLN A 420 -35.24 61.13 29.04
CA GLN A 420 -33.83 60.98 28.60
C GLN A 420 -33.66 59.71 27.74
N ALA A 421 -34.29 58.63 28.15
CA ALA A 421 -34.29 57.38 27.37
C ALA A 421 -35.03 57.54 26.02
N GLU A 422 -36.15 58.27 25.99
CA GLU A 422 -36.85 58.62 24.75
C GLU A 422 -35.96 59.48 23.83
N SER A 423 -35.32 60.50 24.40
CA SER A 423 -34.38 61.38 23.66
C SER A 423 -33.20 60.58 23.08
N TYR A 424 -32.67 59.64 23.85
CA TYR A 424 -31.58 58.75 23.36
C TYR A 424 -32.06 57.93 22.15
N CYS A 425 -33.20 57.27 22.25
CA CYS A 425 -33.75 56.49 21.11
C CYS A 425 -34.06 57.38 19.90
N ALA A 426 -34.60 58.56 20.07
CA ALA A 426 -34.85 59.52 18.99
C ALA A 426 -33.57 59.98 18.31
N SER A 427 -32.44 60.06 19.04
CA SER A 427 -31.11 60.38 18.48
C SER A 427 -30.52 59.25 17.60
N GLN A 428 -30.97 58.02 17.75
CA GLN A 428 -30.52 56.88 16.97
C GLN A 428 -31.33 56.76 15.70
N SER A 429 -30.71 56.92 14.53
CA SER A 429 -31.42 56.90 13.23
C SER A 429 -32.12 55.54 12.99
N GLY A 430 -33.44 55.58 12.82
CA GLY A 430 -34.28 54.40 12.55
C GLY A 430 -34.67 53.58 13.79
N TYR A 431 -34.33 54.07 15.01
CA TYR A 431 -34.73 53.44 16.26
C TYR A 431 -35.86 54.17 16.94
N SER A 432 -36.61 53.44 17.73
CA SER A 432 -37.64 53.96 18.60
C SER A 432 -37.71 53.14 19.88
N GLN A 433 -38.36 53.67 20.90
CA GLN A 433 -38.57 52.89 22.12
C GLN A 433 -39.47 51.68 21.82
N PRO A 434 -39.11 50.46 22.29
CA PRO A 434 -39.88 49.25 22.07
C PRO A 434 -41.11 49.22 22.98
N THR A 435 -42.09 48.41 22.59
CA THR A 435 -43.18 48.02 23.49
C THR A 435 -42.73 46.94 24.45
N VAL A 436 -43.50 46.68 25.52
CA VAL A 436 -43.23 45.57 26.45
C VAL A 436 -43.14 44.24 25.71
N SER A 437 -44.00 43.98 24.72
CA SER A 437 -43.97 42.73 23.95
C SER A 437 -42.75 42.55 23.05
N HIS A 438 -42.02 43.62 22.71
CA HIS A 438 -40.73 43.53 22.05
C HIS A 438 -39.59 43.17 23.02
N LEU A 439 -39.75 43.49 24.31
CA LEU A 439 -38.73 43.32 25.33
C LEU A 439 -38.84 41.98 26.07
N THR A 440 -40.07 41.56 26.40
CA THR A 440 -40.31 40.33 27.18
C THR A 440 -41.59 39.62 26.70
N ASN A 441 -41.62 38.30 26.90
CA ASN A 441 -42.81 37.50 26.65
C ASN A 441 -43.87 37.64 27.77
N ASP A 442 -43.62 38.44 28.80
CA ASP A 442 -44.60 38.71 29.83
C ASP A 442 -45.73 39.56 29.30
N SER A 443 -46.95 38.98 29.31
CA SER A 443 -48.16 39.67 28.90
C SER A 443 -48.81 40.49 30.02
N TRP A 444 -48.21 40.46 31.19
CA TRP A 444 -48.76 41.11 32.37
C TRP A 444 -48.78 42.66 32.21
N ARG A 445 -49.89 43.29 32.66
CA ARG A 445 -50.11 44.74 32.53
C ARG A 445 -50.73 45.36 33.82
N ASP A 446 -50.85 44.58 34.91
CA ASP A 446 -51.37 45.05 36.19
C ASP A 446 -50.51 44.56 37.38
N ASN A 447 -50.76 45.02 38.60
CA ASN A 447 -49.96 44.72 39.82
C ASN A 447 -50.41 43.49 40.58
N SER A 448 -51.30 42.69 40.06
CA SER A 448 -51.90 41.57 40.81
C SER A 448 -51.35 40.23 40.30
N GLY A 449 -50.53 39.57 41.11
CA GLY A 449 -50.17 38.19 40.94
C GLY A 449 -48.67 37.87 40.66
N SER A 450 -48.31 36.63 40.83
CA SER A 450 -47.00 36.10 40.43
C SER A 450 -47.06 35.65 38.98
N HIS A 451 -46.08 36.05 38.20
CA HIS A 451 -46.00 35.73 36.76
C HIS A 451 -44.83 34.77 36.52
N THR A 452 -45.05 33.81 35.68
CA THR A 452 -44.00 32.94 35.18
C THR A 452 -43.62 33.44 33.77
N GLN A 453 -42.38 33.93 33.64
CA GLN A 453 -41.82 34.29 32.36
C GLN A 453 -41.36 33.03 31.66
N THR A 454 -41.69 32.93 30.36
CA THR A 454 -41.31 31.82 29.50
C THR A 454 -40.33 32.27 28.45
N ARG A 455 -39.30 31.44 28.23
CA ARG A 455 -38.38 31.63 27.10
C ARG A 455 -39.11 31.27 25.81
N GLY A 456 -38.88 32.06 24.76
CA GLY A 456 -39.52 31.86 23.45
C GLY A 456 -39.08 32.92 22.45
N THR A 457 -39.34 32.73 21.18
CA THR A 457 -38.97 33.66 20.10
C THR A 457 -39.88 34.88 20.06
N GLY A 458 -39.39 35.99 19.48
CA GLY A 458 -40.15 37.20 19.19
C GLY A 458 -39.90 38.38 20.15
N SER A 459 -39.31 38.19 21.32
CA SER A 459 -38.93 39.25 22.25
C SER A 459 -37.48 39.14 22.70
N LEU A 460 -36.89 40.27 23.07
CA LEU A 460 -35.48 40.33 23.42
C LEU A 460 -35.14 39.36 24.59
N TRP A 461 -35.80 39.52 25.73
CA TRP A 461 -35.57 38.61 26.86
C TRP A 461 -36.05 37.18 26.59
N GLY A 462 -37.16 37.03 25.90
CA GLY A 462 -37.68 35.70 25.54
C GLY A 462 -36.64 34.85 24.79
N GLU A 463 -35.92 35.46 23.87
CA GLU A 463 -34.85 34.78 23.10
C GLU A 463 -33.53 34.68 23.87
N TRP A 464 -33.09 35.75 24.50
CA TRP A 464 -31.73 35.85 25.02
C TRP A 464 -31.62 35.63 26.52
N GLY A 465 -32.70 35.74 27.29
CA GLY A 465 -32.70 35.58 28.76
C GLY A 465 -32.03 36.76 29.45
N ASP A 466 -31.37 36.49 30.56
CA ASP A 466 -30.69 37.52 31.34
C ASP A 466 -29.63 38.25 30.49
N MET A 467 -29.92 39.55 30.23
CA MET A 467 -29.09 40.38 29.36
C MET A 467 -27.75 40.73 29.95
N ASN A 468 -27.55 40.60 31.27
CA ASN A 468 -26.24 40.84 31.93
C ASN A 468 -25.22 39.75 31.60
N ASN A 469 -25.64 38.62 31.07
CA ASN A 469 -24.73 37.53 30.68
C ASN A 469 -23.96 37.76 29.36
N TYR A 470 -24.22 38.91 28.67
CA TYR A 470 -23.58 39.20 27.38
C TYR A 470 -22.46 40.23 27.53
N SER A 471 -21.25 39.77 27.80
CA SER A 471 -20.07 40.62 27.89
C SER A 471 -19.80 41.38 26.58
N GLY A 472 -19.63 42.71 26.70
CA GLY A 472 -19.43 43.59 25.55
C GLY A 472 -20.73 44.02 24.86
N SER A 473 -21.90 43.72 25.42
CA SER A 473 -23.14 44.38 25.07
C SER A 473 -23.31 45.71 25.83
N SER A 474 -24.18 46.57 25.34
CA SER A 474 -24.57 47.81 26.03
C SER A 474 -25.69 47.62 27.06
N PHE A 475 -26.03 46.36 27.36
CA PHE A 475 -27.11 46.04 28.33
C PHE A 475 -26.47 45.88 29.72
N THR A 476 -26.21 47.05 30.41
CA THR A 476 -25.45 47.13 31.68
C THR A 476 -26.24 47.83 32.79
N SER A 477 -27.56 47.90 32.73
CA SER A 477 -28.38 48.41 33.82
C SER A 477 -28.16 47.58 35.09
N GLU A 478 -27.80 48.21 36.20
CA GLU A 478 -27.55 47.51 37.48
C GLU A 478 -28.77 46.78 37.99
N ASP A 479 -29.95 47.35 37.89
CA ASP A 479 -31.21 46.77 38.32
C ASP A 479 -31.91 45.94 37.22
N GLY A 480 -31.30 45.86 36.05
CA GLY A 480 -31.86 45.17 34.86
C GLY A 480 -33.13 45.82 34.29
N ALA A 481 -33.46 47.02 34.73
CA ALA A 481 -34.69 47.74 34.28
C ALA A 481 -34.45 48.53 33.01
N TYR A 482 -35.34 48.43 32.05
CA TYR A 482 -35.26 49.13 30.74
C TYR A 482 -36.58 49.76 30.37
N TRP A 483 -36.58 51.01 29.93
CA TRP A 483 -37.78 51.72 29.54
C TRP A 483 -38.48 51.14 28.29
N SER A 484 -39.80 50.96 28.41
CA SER A 484 -40.69 50.71 27.27
C SER A 484 -41.45 51.99 26.87
N GLY A 485 -41.71 52.19 25.59
CA GLY A 485 -42.54 53.28 25.10
C GLY A 485 -44.03 53.11 25.42
N GLU A 486 -44.43 51.98 26.03
CA GLU A 486 -45.82 51.64 26.34
C GLU A 486 -46.25 52.30 27.66
N LEU A 487 -47.35 53.04 27.61
CA LEU A 487 -47.95 53.65 28.78
C LEU A 487 -48.74 52.67 29.62
N ARG A 488 -48.48 52.66 30.91
CA ARG A 488 -49.33 51.97 31.90
C ARG A 488 -50.51 52.83 32.33
N SER A 489 -50.28 54.13 32.56
CA SER A 489 -51.29 55.15 32.88
C SER A 489 -50.73 56.52 32.51
N THR A 490 -51.50 57.60 32.66
CA THR A 490 -51.05 58.95 32.28
C THR A 490 -49.75 59.31 32.99
N GLY A 491 -48.66 59.49 32.23
CA GLY A 491 -47.32 59.84 32.71
C GLY A 491 -46.51 58.70 33.37
N ILE A 492 -47.00 57.45 33.31
CA ILE A 492 -46.33 56.28 33.85
C ILE A 492 -46.11 55.27 32.73
N HIS A 493 -44.82 54.91 32.51
CA HIS A 493 -44.43 53.92 31.50
C HIS A 493 -44.09 52.58 32.14
N TYR A 494 -44.17 51.51 31.35
CA TYR A 494 -43.63 50.20 31.74
C TYR A 494 -42.10 50.20 31.65
N TYR A 495 -41.44 49.43 32.54
CA TYR A 495 -39.99 49.19 32.51
C TYR A 495 -39.73 47.71 32.79
N PRO A 496 -39.77 46.86 31.79
CA PRO A 496 -39.41 45.45 31.93
C PRO A 496 -37.99 45.27 32.51
N ASN A 497 -37.87 44.26 33.39
CA ASN A 497 -36.57 43.83 33.88
C ASN A 497 -36.01 42.77 32.91
N LEU A 498 -34.91 43.09 32.21
CA LEU A 498 -34.29 42.19 31.25
C LEU A 498 -33.29 41.20 31.87
N GLN A 499 -33.13 41.13 33.21
CA GLN A 499 -32.49 40.03 33.90
C GLN A 499 -33.51 38.91 34.15
N THR A 500 -34.69 39.23 34.66
CA THR A 500 -35.72 38.28 35.08
C THR A 500 -36.82 38.04 34.06
N GLY A 501 -36.99 38.93 33.10
CA GLY A 501 -38.07 38.93 32.12
C GLY A 501 -39.39 39.51 32.61
N GLU A 502 -39.47 39.94 33.88
CA GLU A 502 -40.66 40.50 34.48
C GLU A 502 -40.96 41.88 33.92
N ASN A 503 -42.22 42.13 33.64
CA ASN A 503 -42.69 43.50 33.37
C ASN A 503 -42.98 44.23 34.67
N LYS A 504 -42.43 45.43 34.80
CA LYS A 504 -42.64 46.28 35.99
C LYS A 504 -43.23 47.63 35.54
N GLY A 505 -43.93 48.29 36.45
CA GLY A 505 -44.47 49.60 36.17
C GLY A 505 -45.05 50.19 37.43
N ASN A 506 -44.39 51.16 38.11
CA ASN A 506 -44.96 51.59 39.37
C ASN A 506 -44.62 52.98 39.91
N ALA A 507 -43.72 53.78 39.36
CA ALA A 507 -43.48 55.08 39.95
C ALA A 507 -42.96 56.09 38.94
N PRO A 508 -43.28 57.38 39.02
CA PRO A 508 -42.77 58.40 38.14
C PRO A 508 -41.28 58.70 38.34
N ASP A 509 -40.70 58.27 39.46
CA ASP A 509 -39.32 58.63 39.86
C ASP A 509 -38.34 57.47 39.73
N VAL A 510 -38.66 56.43 38.94
CA VAL A 510 -37.77 55.28 38.68
C VAL A 510 -36.77 55.70 37.61
N ALA A 511 -35.48 55.34 37.82
CA ALA A 511 -34.46 55.36 36.80
C ALA A 511 -34.38 53.96 36.14
N ALA A 512 -34.37 53.89 34.82
CA ALA A 512 -34.14 52.67 34.05
C ALA A 512 -33.34 53.00 32.79
N ALA A 513 -32.63 52.01 32.26
CA ALA A 513 -31.80 52.26 31.09
C ALA A 513 -32.63 52.44 29.80
N ALA A 514 -32.11 53.22 28.88
CA ALA A 514 -32.69 53.30 27.55
C ALA A 514 -32.44 51.99 26.79
N VAL A 515 -33.50 51.45 26.15
CA VAL A 515 -33.40 50.43 25.13
C VAL A 515 -34.17 50.84 23.91
N CYS A 516 -33.58 50.76 22.75
CA CYS A 516 -34.16 51.18 21.48
C CYS A 516 -34.22 50.04 20.49
N ARG A 517 -35.28 49.95 19.73
CA ARG A 517 -35.54 48.93 18.72
C ARG A 517 -35.54 49.53 17.34
N ARG A 518 -34.90 48.90 16.41
CA ARG A 518 -35.02 49.11 14.97
C ARG A 518 -35.69 47.89 14.35
N PRO A 519 -36.84 47.99 13.67
CA PRO A 519 -37.35 46.93 12.78
C PRO A 519 -36.37 46.70 11.65
N LEU A 520 -36.16 45.44 11.26
CA LEU A 520 -35.25 45.01 10.19
C LEU A 520 -36.03 44.53 8.99
#